data_430ff18c62212e06ed8597e6c17c902f
#
_entry.id   430ff18c62212e06ed8597e6c17c902f
#
_cell.length_a   1.000
_cell.length_b   1.000
_cell.length_c   1.000
_cell.angle_alpha   90.00
_cell.angle_beta   90.00
_cell.angle_gamma   90.00
#
_symmetry.space_group_name_H-M   'P 1'
#
loop_
_entity.id
_entity.type
_entity.pdbx_description
1 polymer ?
#
loop_
_entity_poly.entity_id
_entity_poly.type
_entity_poly.pdbx_seq_one_letter_code
_entity_poly.pdbx_strand_id
1 'polypeptide(L)'
;MIRKEFLNLVAKNVGMPKYKTRIFYDAFMETLMEVLESGDYVSLFGFGRFYIQDYDKYTTSNPKNPKEMISVPARRRLKFDQSITVKNYLNNSEEADQNEDIE
;
A
#
# COMPACT_ATOMS: atom_id res chain seq x y z
N MET A 1 14.93 -4.18 -4.33
CA MET A 1 15.03 -3.17 -5.41
C MET A 1 14.64 -1.81 -4.87
N ILE A 2 15.48 -0.82 -5.09
CA ILE A 2 15.19 0.54 -4.63
C ILE A 2 14.47 1.33 -5.73
N ARG A 3 13.97 2.52 -5.36
CA ARG A 3 13.20 3.36 -6.29
C ARG A 3 13.93 3.60 -7.62
N LYS A 4 15.21 3.93 -7.56
CA LYS A 4 15.99 4.23 -8.75
C LYS A 4 16.01 3.05 -9.73
N GLU A 5 16.24 1.87 -9.21
CA GLU A 5 16.28 0.66 -10.02
C GLU A 5 14.93 0.34 -10.63
N PHE A 6 13.89 0.49 -9.82
CA PHE A 6 12.53 0.24 -10.28
C PHE A 6 12.13 1.21 -11.40
N LEU A 7 12.41 2.50 -11.22
CA LEU A 7 12.08 3.51 -12.22
C LEU A 7 12.88 3.33 -13.51
N ASN A 8 14.10 2.82 -13.42
CA ASN A 8 14.88 2.52 -14.61
C ASN A 8 14.21 1.42 -15.44
N LEU A 9 13.65 0.42 -14.78
CA LEU A 9 12.91 -0.63 -15.46
C LEU A 9 11.63 -0.11 -16.09
N VAL A 10 10.91 0.75 -15.38
CA VAL A 10 9.69 1.35 -15.91
C VAL A 10 10.01 2.19 -17.15
N ALA A 11 11.06 2.99 -17.07
CA ALA A 11 11.49 3.84 -18.19
C ALA A 11 11.80 2.99 -19.41
N LYS A 12 12.49 1.88 -19.22
CA LYS A 12 12.82 0.95 -20.29
C LYS A 12 11.57 0.36 -20.91
N ASN A 13 10.63 -0.07 -20.08
CA ASN A 13 9.42 -0.72 -20.58
C ASN A 13 8.50 0.25 -21.32
N VAL A 14 8.48 1.50 -20.91
CA VAL A 14 7.65 2.53 -21.54
C VAL A 14 8.34 3.13 -22.75
N GLY A 15 9.68 3.08 -22.76
CA GLY A 15 10.45 3.75 -23.81
C GLY A 15 10.59 5.25 -23.57
N MET A 16 10.59 5.66 -22.31
CA MET A 16 10.73 7.07 -21.92
C MET A 16 12.08 7.33 -21.28
N PRO A 17 12.57 8.57 -21.38
CA PRO A 17 13.79 8.94 -20.66
C PRO A 17 13.58 8.81 -19.15
N LYS A 18 14.63 8.47 -18.43
CA LYS A 18 14.57 8.27 -16.98
C LYS A 18 14.06 9.49 -16.24
N TYR A 19 14.45 10.69 -16.70
CA TYR A 19 14.03 11.90 -16.00
C TYR A 19 12.52 12.13 -16.07
N LYS A 20 11.91 11.80 -17.19
CA LYS A 20 10.44 11.91 -17.33
C LYS A 20 9.73 10.91 -16.45
N THR A 21 10.23 9.70 -16.41
CA THR A 21 9.68 8.65 -15.55
C THR A 21 9.71 9.08 -14.09
N ARG A 22 10.79 9.74 -13.68
CA ARG A 22 10.91 10.22 -12.32
C ARG A 22 9.93 11.33 -12.01
N ILE A 23 9.72 12.24 -12.95
CA ILE A 23 8.74 13.30 -12.78
C ILE A 23 7.35 12.72 -12.56
N PHE A 24 6.95 11.74 -13.36
CA PHE A 24 5.67 11.08 -13.20
C PHE A 24 5.56 10.37 -11.88
N TYR A 25 6.62 9.70 -11.46
CA TYR A 25 6.62 8.99 -10.19
C TYR A 25 6.43 9.95 -9.03
N ASP A 26 7.17 11.03 -9.02
CA ASP A 26 7.10 12.01 -7.94
C ASP A 26 5.70 12.63 -7.87
N ALA A 27 5.12 12.98 -9.00
CA ALA A 27 3.76 13.50 -9.05
C ALA A 27 2.74 12.47 -8.59
N PHE A 28 2.91 11.22 -9.01
CA PHE A 28 2.03 10.13 -8.61
C PHE A 28 2.05 9.94 -7.09
N MET A 29 3.23 9.89 -6.50
CA MET A 29 3.36 9.67 -5.07
C MET A 29 2.82 10.84 -4.27
N GLU A 30 3.09 12.05 -4.73
CA GLU A 30 2.58 13.25 -4.06
C GLU A 30 1.05 13.27 -4.08
N THR A 31 0.46 12.98 -5.23
CA THR A 31 -1.00 12.93 -5.37
C THR A 31 -1.60 11.84 -4.50
N LEU A 32 -0.97 10.66 -4.50
CA LEU A 32 -1.42 9.55 -3.66
C LEU A 32 -1.45 9.96 -2.20
N MET A 33 -0.38 10.59 -1.73
CA MET A 33 -0.29 11.03 -0.34
C MET A 33 -1.36 12.07 0.01
N GLU A 34 -1.60 13.01 -0.89
CA GLU A 34 -2.61 14.03 -0.67
C GLU A 34 -4.02 13.45 -0.55
N VAL A 35 -4.36 12.53 -1.45
CA VAL A 35 -5.68 11.91 -1.44
C VAL A 35 -5.87 11.10 -0.16
N LEU A 36 -4.86 10.33 0.23
CA LEU A 36 -4.93 9.52 1.44
C LEU A 36 -5.02 10.39 2.69
N GLU A 37 -4.28 11.49 2.72
CA GLU A 37 -4.33 12.40 3.86
C GLU A 37 -5.72 13.00 4.04
N SER A 38 -6.44 13.23 2.96
CA SER A 38 -7.80 13.76 3.03
C SER A 38 -8.80 12.77 3.60
N GLY A 39 -8.40 11.52 3.79
CA GLY A 39 -9.27 10.48 4.32
C GLY A 39 -9.95 9.65 3.24
N ASP A 40 -9.66 9.91 1.99
CA ASP A 40 -10.21 9.13 0.90
C ASP A 40 -9.31 7.92 0.63
N TYR A 41 -9.81 6.96 -0.13
CA TYR A 41 -9.04 5.80 -0.54
C TYR A 41 -8.64 5.93 -2.00
N VAL A 42 -7.62 5.15 -2.40
CA VAL A 42 -7.19 5.10 -3.79
C VAL A 42 -7.22 3.65 -4.23
N SER A 43 -8.05 3.37 -5.22
CA SER A 43 -8.16 2.03 -5.80
C SER A 43 -7.43 2.00 -7.13
N LEU A 44 -6.42 1.15 -7.24
CA LEU A 44 -5.67 0.97 -8.46
C LEU A 44 -6.13 -0.33 -9.11
N PHE A 45 -6.81 -0.19 -10.23
CA PHE A 45 -7.40 -1.34 -10.91
C PHE A 45 -6.37 -2.43 -11.18
N GLY A 46 -6.72 -3.65 -10.79
CA GLY A 46 -5.86 -4.80 -11.02
C GLY A 46 -4.72 -4.94 -10.01
N PHE A 47 -4.59 -4.02 -9.07
CA PHE A 47 -3.52 -4.08 -8.09
C PHE A 47 -4.04 -4.15 -6.66
N GLY A 48 -4.81 -3.16 -6.25
CA GLY A 48 -5.33 -3.14 -4.90
C GLY A 48 -5.79 -1.76 -4.49
N ARG A 49 -6.09 -1.63 -3.22
CA ARG A 49 -6.64 -0.41 -2.67
C ARG A 49 -5.82 0.06 -1.48
N PHE A 50 -5.46 1.33 -1.51
CA PHE A 50 -4.78 1.99 -0.40
C PHE A 50 -5.81 2.81 0.37
N TYR A 51 -5.77 2.74 1.69
CA TYR A 51 -6.66 3.51 2.54
C TYR A 51 -6.01 3.76 3.88
N ILE A 52 -6.57 4.72 4.62
CA ILE A 52 -6.06 5.08 5.93
C ILE A 52 -6.99 4.50 6.99
N GLN A 53 -6.41 3.85 7.97
CA GLN A 53 -7.12 3.35 9.12
C GLN A 53 -6.80 4.23 10.32
N ASP A 54 -7.83 4.75 10.97
CA ASP A 54 -7.68 5.57 12.16
C ASP A 54 -7.80 4.69 13.40
N TYR A 55 -6.89 4.88 14.32
CA TYR A 55 -6.90 4.18 15.61
C TYR A 55 -7.02 5.19 16.72
N ASP A 56 -7.97 4.96 17.63
CA ASP A 56 -8.16 5.82 18.77
C ASP A 56 -7.07 5.59 19.81
N LYS A 57 -6.85 6.58 20.64
CA LYS A 57 -5.93 6.41 21.77
C LYS A 57 -6.49 5.37 22.72
N TYR A 58 -5.61 4.65 23.39
CA TYR A 58 -6.02 3.67 24.37
C TYR A 58 -4.90 3.48 25.39
N THR A 59 -5.23 2.81 26.51
CA THR A 59 -4.23 2.45 27.50
C THR A 59 -4.14 0.93 27.58
N THR A 60 -2.95 0.46 27.86
CA THR A 60 -2.69 -0.97 28.00
C THR A 60 -1.67 -1.17 29.11
N SER A 61 -1.59 -2.38 29.65
CA SER A 61 -0.58 -2.67 30.67
C SER A 61 0.75 -3.01 30.03
N ASN A 62 1.81 -2.65 30.76
CA ASN A 62 3.17 -2.98 30.36
C ASN A 62 3.38 -4.49 30.54
N PRO A 63 3.77 -5.22 29.48
CA PRO A 63 4.00 -6.66 29.60
C PRO A 63 5.05 -7.04 30.65
N LYS A 64 6.02 -6.14 30.90
CA LYS A 64 7.07 -6.39 31.87
C LYS A 64 6.66 -5.98 33.28
N ASN A 65 5.68 -5.11 33.39
CA ASN A 65 5.17 -4.67 34.69
C ASN A 65 3.67 -4.42 34.55
N PRO A 66 2.82 -5.43 34.81
CA PRO A 66 1.37 -5.32 34.60
C PRO A 66 0.68 -4.20 35.40
N LYS A 67 1.34 -3.71 36.42
CA LYS A 67 0.78 -2.61 37.24
C LYS A 67 1.00 -1.25 36.60
N GLU A 68 1.89 -1.17 35.63
CA GLU A 68 2.19 0.07 34.93
C GLU A 68 1.34 0.18 33.68
N MET A 69 0.58 1.26 33.60
CA MET A 69 -0.26 1.50 32.43
C MET A 69 0.49 2.35 31.42
N ILE A 70 0.38 1.97 30.15
CA ILE A 70 1.02 2.68 29.04
C ILE A 70 -0.09 3.33 28.21
N SER A 71 0.07 4.63 27.95
CA SER A 71 -0.85 5.37 27.09
C SER A 71 -0.37 5.31 25.66
N VAL A 72 -1.23 4.81 24.75
CA VAL A 72 -0.93 4.75 23.32
C VAL A 72 -1.74 5.85 22.65
N PRO A 73 -1.08 6.80 21.96
CA PRO A 73 -1.79 7.92 21.34
C PRO A 73 -2.59 7.47 20.12
N ALA A 74 -3.56 8.27 19.75
CA ALA A 74 -4.31 8.09 18.53
C ALA A 74 -3.34 8.20 17.36
N ARG A 75 -3.58 7.40 16.32
CA ARG A 75 -2.69 7.39 15.15
C ARG A 75 -3.44 6.99 13.91
N ARG A 76 -2.87 7.35 12.79
CA ARG A 76 -3.37 6.96 11.47
C ARG A 76 -2.34 6.08 10.80
N ARG A 77 -2.80 5.04 10.13
CA ARG A 77 -1.89 4.11 9.46
C ARG A 77 -2.36 3.82 8.05
N LEU A 78 -1.41 3.67 7.15
CA LEU A 78 -1.69 3.27 5.79
C LEU A 78 -1.94 1.77 5.74
N LYS A 79 -3.01 1.38 5.07
CA LYS A 79 -3.34 -0.02 4.82
C LYS A 79 -3.44 -0.27 3.33
N PHE A 80 -3.18 -1.50 2.95
CA PHE A 80 -3.26 -1.93 1.56
C PHE A 80 -3.95 -3.28 1.48
N ASP A 81 -4.99 -3.35 0.65
CA ASP A 81 -5.69 -4.60 0.35
C ASP A 81 -5.42 -4.98 -1.08
N GLN A 82 -4.80 -6.14 -1.29
CA GLN A 82 -4.51 -6.60 -2.65
C GLN A 82 -5.78 -7.03 -3.37
N SER A 83 -5.77 -6.86 -4.69
CA SER A 83 -6.88 -7.31 -5.51
C SER A 83 -6.77 -8.81 -5.77
N ILE A 84 -7.88 -9.41 -6.22
CA ILE A 84 -7.86 -10.82 -6.62
C ILE A 84 -6.92 -11.04 -7.80
N THR A 85 -6.77 -10.04 -8.65
CA THR A 85 -5.86 -10.11 -9.79
C THR A 85 -4.42 -10.30 -9.32
N VAL A 86 -4.01 -9.56 -8.30
CA VAL A 86 -2.66 -9.69 -7.73
C VAL A 86 -2.50 -11.07 -7.10
N LYS A 87 -3.51 -11.50 -6.36
CA LYS A 87 -3.47 -12.81 -5.70
C LYS A 87 -3.28 -13.91 -6.73
N ASN A 88 -4.04 -13.88 -7.80
CA ASN A 88 -3.95 -14.88 -8.85
C ASN A 88 -2.62 -14.81 -9.59
N TYR A 89 -2.13 -13.62 -9.83
CA TYR A 89 -0.85 -13.42 -10.49
C TYR A 89 0.31 -14.03 -9.70
N LEU A 90 0.29 -13.78 -8.38
CA LEU A 90 1.34 -14.28 -7.49
C LEU A 90 1.27 -15.78 -7.27
N ASN A 91 0.06 -16.33 -7.29
CA ASN A 91 -0.18 -17.75 -7.08
C ASN A 91 -0.56 -18.44 -8.38
N ASN A 92 0.08 -18.09 -9.44
CA ASN A 92 -0.18 -18.56 -10.79
C ASN A 92 -0.15 -20.08 -10.88
N SER A 93 -1.25 -20.72 -10.53
CA SER A 93 -1.37 -22.16 -10.43
C SER A 93 -2.82 -22.57 -10.67
N GLU A 94 -3.05 -23.88 -10.73
CA GLU A 94 -4.38 -24.41 -10.88
C GLU A 94 -5.27 -24.05 -9.70
N GLU A 95 -4.67 -23.93 -8.53
CA GLU A 95 -5.41 -23.55 -7.34
C GLU A 95 -5.93 -22.13 -7.44
N ALA A 96 -5.15 -21.23 -7.99
CA ALA A 96 -5.57 -19.85 -8.19
C ALA A 96 -6.77 -19.80 -9.15
N ASP A 97 -6.73 -20.59 -10.18
CA ASP A 97 -7.82 -20.65 -11.15
C ASP A 97 -9.10 -21.18 -10.52
N GLN A 98 -8.98 -22.11 -9.60
CA GLN A 98 -10.13 -22.68 -8.92
C GLN A 98 -10.79 -21.71 -7.96
N ASN A 99 -10.05 -20.72 -7.51
CA ASN A 99 -10.52 -19.75 -6.54
C ASN A 99 -10.94 -18.42 -7.13
N GLU A 100 -10.78 -18.25 -8.42
CA GLU A 100 -11.04 -16.98 -9.06
C GLU A 100 -12.52 -16.57 -8.99
N ASP A 101 -13.40 -17.52 -8.89
CA ASP A 101 -14.81 -17.27 -8.85
C ASP A 101 -15.27 -16.65 -7.53
N ILE A 102 -14.39 -16.62 -6.57
CA ILE A 102 -14.67 -16.02 -5.26
C ILE A 102 -14.85 -14.53 -5.38
N GLU A 103 -14.19 -13.96 -6.33
CA GLU A 103 -14.30 -12.54 -6.58
C GLU A 103 -15.70 -12.15 -7.03
#